data_1c8215b37366a2349c298946b413f4a3
#
_entry.id   1c8215b37366a2349c298946b413f4a3
#
_cell.length_a   1.000
_cell.length_b   1.000
_cell.length_c   1.000
_cell.angle_alpha   90.00
_cell.angle_beta   90.00
_cell.angle_gamma   90.00
#
_symmetry.space_group_name_H-M   'P 1'
#
loop_
_entity.id
_entity.type
_entity.pdbx_description
1 polymer ?
#
loop_
_entity_poly.entity_id
_entity_poly.type
_entity_poly.pdbx_seq_one_letter_code
_entity_poly.pdbx_strand_id
1 'polypeptide(L)'
;KATKKITKAMELISASRIVKAQTRVQASTPYANELTRAVSAVASYSSTKHPLTTESEKPIRAAVLIISADRGMAGAYSSSVIKEGDQLVSLRRNRGIEANAYLVGRKAINYYRFRNRAISGQWSGFSDNPTYEHAKEIADSLIGAFIADAQTDKSGVDELHIVYTE
;
A
#
# COMPACT_ATOMS: atom_id res chain seq x y z
N LYS A 1 -8.12 4.33 -39.87
CA LYS A 1 -7.86 2.84 -39.89
C LYS A 1 -6.70 2.43 -39.00
N ALA A 2 -5.57 3.16 -38.93
CA ALA A 2 -4.40 2.83 -38.10
C ALA A 2 -4.73 2.83 -36.60
N THR A 3 -5.40 3.86 -36.08
CA THR A 3 -5.77 3.98 -34.69
C THR A 3 -6.63 2.80 -34.18
N LYS A 4 -7.59 2.33 -35.02
CA LYS A 4 -8.41 1.15 -34.68
C LYS A 4 -7.57 -0.12 -34.49
N LYS A 5 -6.55 -0.32 -35.35
CA LYS A 5 -5.65 -1.49 -35.21
C LYS A 5 -4.81 -1.40 -33.96
N ILE A 6 -4.30 -0.22 -33.60
CA ILE A 6 -3.53 0.02 -32.37
C ILE A 6 -4.41 -0.25 -31.15
N THR A 7 -5.62 0.31 -31.09
CA THR A 7 -6.54 0.10 -29.97
C THR A 7 -6.89 -1.38 -29.80
N LYS A 8 -7.13 -2.11 -30.90
CA LYS A 8 -7.43 -3.55 -30.83
C LYS A 8 -6.23 -4.36 -30.34
N ALA A 9 -5.02 -4.02 -30.76
CA ALA A 9 -3.80 -4.65 -30.23
C ALA A 9 -3.62 -4.38 -28.74
N MET A 10 -3.84 -3.13 -28.29
CA MET A 10 -3.78 -2.77 -26.88
C MET A 10 -4.83 -3.53 -26.03
N GLU A 11 -6.04 -3.69 -26.55
CA GLU A 11 -7.10 -4.48 -25.91
C GLU A 11 -6.66 -5.93 -25.69
N LEU A 12 -6.11 -6.59 -26.71
CA LEU A 12 -5.64 -7.97 -26.61
C LEU A 12 -4.46 -8.13 -25.63
N ILE A 13 -3.51 -7.19 -25.65
CA ILE A 13 -2.39 -7.18 -24.71
C ILE A 13 -2.90 -7.01 -23.29
N SER A 14 -3.83 -6.08 -23.08
CA SER A 14 -4.40 -5.82 -21.74
C SER A 14 -5.17 -7.02 -21.23
N ALA A 15 -6.00 -7.66 -22.05
CA ALA A 15 -6.71 -8.88 -21.69
C ALA A 15 -5.75 -10.00 -21.25
N SER A 16 -4.66 -10.22 -22.00
CA SER A 16 -3.64 -11.21 -21.62
C SER A 16 -2.96 -10.88 -20.28
N ARG A 17 -2.68 -9.58 -20.03
CA ARG A 17 -2.05 -9.14 -18.78
C ARG A 17 -2.98 -9.31 -17.57
N ILE A 18 -4.28 -9.05 -17.74
CA ILE A 18 -5.29 -9.24 -16.69
C ILE A 18 -5.32 -10.72 -16.27
N VAL A 19 -5.41 -11.64 -17.23
CA VAL A 19 -5.40 -13.08 -16.94
C VAL A 19 -4.16 -13.48 -16.15
N LYS A 20 -2.96 -13.03 -16.59
CA LYS A 20 -1.72 -13.32 -15.87
C LYS A 20 -1.71 -12.75 -14.44
N ALA A 21 -2.22 -11.54 -14.24
CA ALA A 21 -2.31 -10.93 -12.92
C ALA A 21 -3.27 -11.71 -12.01
N GLN A 22 -4.45 -12.06 -12.50
CA GLN A 22 -5.43 -12.89 -11.78
C GLN A 22 -4.87 -14.26 -11.40
N THR A 23 -4.17 -14.93 -12.33
CA THR A 23 -3.53 -16.22 -12.04
C THR A 23 -2.49 -16.09 -10.92
N ARG A 24 -1.70 -15.01 -10.89
CA ARG A 24 -0.74 -14.77 -9.79
C ARG A 24 -1.42 -14.55 -8.45
N VAL A 25 -2.48 -13.76 -8.41
CA VAL A 25 -3.28 -13.55 -7.18
C VAL A 25 -3.86 -14.87 -6.70
N GLN A 26 -4.51 -15.64 -7.59
CA GLN A 26 -5.07 -16.94 -7.24
C GLN A 26 -4.02 -17.94 -6.71
N ALA A 27 -2.82 -17.92 -7.27
CA ALA A 27 -1.73 -18.79 -6.82
C ALA A 27 -1.18 -18.39 -5.45
N SER A 28 -1.17 -17.10 -5.09
CA SER A 28 -0.66 -16.63 -3.81
C SER A 28 -1.70 -16.60 -2.68
N THR A 29 -2.98 -16.54 -3.01
CA THR A 29 -4.09 -16.45 -2.05
C THR A 29 -4.11 -17.59 -1.01
N PRO A 30 -3.94 -18.87 -1.36
CA PRO A 30 -3.93 -19.94 -0.36
C PRO A 30 -2.83 -19.77 0.67
N TYR A 31 -1.62 -19.42 0.23
CA TYR A 31 -0.50 -19.16 1.14
C TYR A 31 -0.78 -17.98 2.08
N ALA A 32 -1.28 -16.88 1.54
CA ALA A 32 -1.63 -15.69 2.33
C ALA A 32 -2.70 -16.01 3.39
N ASN A 33 -3.71 -16.80 3.03
CA ASN A 33 -4.77 -17.21 3.95
C ASN A 33 -4.24 -18.09 5.08
N GLU A 34 -3.40 -19.07 4.77
CA GLU A 34 -2.82 -19.96 5.80
C GLU A 34 -1.84 -19.20 6.71
N LEU A 35 -1.05 -18.28 6.15
CA LEU A 35 -0.18 -17.42 6.94
C LEU A 35 -1.00 -16.53 7.89
N THR A 36 -2.08 -15.91 7.39
CA THR A 36 -2.98 -15.10 8.21
C THR A 36 -3.61 -15.91 9.34
N ARG A 37 -4.04 -17.15 9.07
CA ARG A 37 -4.56 -18.05 10.11
C ARG A 37 -3.51 -18.39 11.16
N ALA A 38 -2.29 -18.71 10.72
CA ALA A 38 -1.19 -19.04 11.63
C ALA A 38 -0.83 -17.84 12.53
N VAL A 39 -0.70 -16.64 11.97
CA VAL A 39 -0.41 -15.41 12.72
C VAL A 39 -1.56 -15.09 13.69
N SER A 40 -2.81 -15.21 13.24
CA SER A 40 -3.99 -14.98 14.09
C SER A 40 -4.05 -15.97 15.27
N ALA A 41 -3.72 -17.24 15.03
CA ALA A 41 -3.65 -18.24 16.09
C ALA A 41 -2.55 -17.90 17.10
N VAL A 42 -1.34 -17.57 16.64
CA VAL A 42 -0.24 -17.17 17.52
C VAL A 42 -0.64 -15.94 18.34
N ALA A 43 -1.22 -14.92 17.72
CA ALA A 43 -1.65 -13.69 18.40
C ALA A 43 -2.74 -13.97 19.44
N SER A 44 -3.65 -14.94 19.19
CA SER A 44 -4.75 -15.27 20.09
C SER A 44 -4.34 -16.16 21.26
N TYR A 45 -3.37 -17.07 21.05
CA TYR A 45 -2.95 -18.05 22.06
C TYR A 45 -1.65 -17.71 22.76
N SER A 46 -0.88 -16.75 22.25
CA SER A 46 0.36 -16.30 22.89
C SER A 46 0.05 -15.23 23.93
N SER A 47 0.58 -15.41 25.14
CA SER A 47 0.60 -14.37 26.18
C SER A 47 1.69 -13.31 25.93
N THR A 48 2.50 -13.48 24.91
CA THR A 48 3.61 -12.58 24.58
C THR A 48 3.07 -11.37 23.83
N LYS A 49 3.23 -10.19 24.39
CA LYS A 49 2.93 -8.93 23.71
C LYS A 49 3.95 -8.70 22.60
N HIS A 50 3.51 -8.71 21.35
CA HIS A 50 4.35 -8.39 20.21
C HIS A 50 3.92 -7.03 19.63
N PRO A 51 4.83 -6.14 19.26
CA PRO A 51 4.47 -4.80 18.76
C PRO A 51 3.45 -4.82 17.62
N LEU A 52 3.56 -5.78 16.68
CA LEU A 52 2.61 -5.91 15.56
C LEU A 52 1.24 -6.51 15.93
N THR A 53 1.05 -7.01 17.15
CA THR A 53 -0.21 -7.62 17.59
C THR A 53 -0.84 -6.87 18.77
N THR A 54 -0.20 -5.80 19.23
CA THR A 54 -0.69 -5.00 20.36
C THR A 54 -0.95 -3.58 19.87
N GLU A 55 -2.19 -3.11 20.00
CA GLU A 55 -2.54 -1.73 19.67
C GLU A 55 -1.90 -0.76 20.67
N SER A 56 -1.40 0.36 20.16
CA SER A 56 -0.94 1.45 21.01
C SER A 56 -2.13 2.11 21.72
N GLU A 57 -2.07 2.26 23.04
CA GLU A 57 -3.12 2.93 23.81
C GLU A 57 -3.25 4.41 23.47
N LYS A 58 -2.17 5.04 23.04
CA LYS A 58 -2.10 6.46 22.67
C LYS A 58 -1.27 6.64 21.41
N PRO A 59 -1.82 6.28 20.23
CA PRO A 59 -1.08 6.45 18.99
C PRO A 59 -0.88 7.94 18.70
N ILE A 60 0.33 8.31 18.35
CA ILE A 60 0.70 9.69 17.98
C ILE A 60 0.98 9.82 16.49
N ARG A 61 1.39 8.72 15.82
CA ARG A 61 1.73 8.76 14.41
C ARG A 61 1.31 7.49 13.67
N ALA A 62 0.73 7.64 12.48
CA ALA A 62 0.30 6.57 11.60
C ALA A 62 1.06 6.59 10.27
N ALA A 63 1.52 5.43 9.78
CA ALA A 63 1.94 5.26 8.41
C ALA A 63 0.74 4.88 7.53
N VAL A 64 0.56 5.58 6.41
CA VAL A 64 -0.49 5.30 5.43
C VAL A 64 0.17 4.97 4.09
N LEU A 65 0.21 3.69 3.73
CA LEU A 65 0.68 3.22 2.44
C LEU A 65 -0.46 3.30 1.42
N ILE A 66 -0.27 4.07 0.35
CA ILE A 66 -1.23 4.22 -0.75
C ILE A 66 -0.67 3.57 -2.00
N ILE A 67 -1.33 2.51 -2.51
CA ILE A 67 -0.86 1.73 -3.65
C ILE A 67 -1.64 2.15 -4.90
N SER A 68 -0.97 2.90 -5.80
CA SER A 68 -1.52 3.38 -7.08
C SER A 68 -0.76 2.81 -8.28
N ALA A 69 -1.16 3.18 -9.50
CA ALA A 69 -0.49 2.78 -10.72
C ALA A 69 0.67 3.72 -11.10
N ASP A 70 1.63 3.16 -11.86
CA ASP A 70 2.67 3.95 -12.53
C ASP A 70 2.15 4.59 -13.82
N ARG A 71 1.21 3.93 -14.50
CA ARG A 71 0.70 4.34 -15.80
C ARG A 71 -0.72 4.89 -15.73
N GLY A 72 -1.10 5.61 -16.78
CA GLY A 72 -2.47 6.07 -16.99
C GLY A 72 -3.35 5.02 -17.66
N MET A 73 -4.54 5.44 -18.07
CA MET A 73 -5.58 4.62 -18.72
C MET A 73 -6.04 3.42 -17.87
N ALA A 74 -6.03 3.58 -16.54
CA ALA A 74 -6.50 2.60 -15.57
C ALA A 74 -7.88 2.99 -14.98
N GLY A 75 -8.70 3.72 -15.73
CA GLY A 75 -9.99 4.20 -15.25
C GLY A 75 -9.87 5.04 -13.97
N ALA A 76 -10.77 4.83 -13.04
CA ALA A 76 -10.81 5.52 -11.75
C ALA A 76 -9.85 4.93 -10.69
N TYR A 77 -9.13 3.84 -10.99
CA TYR A 77 -8.31 3.12 -10.02
C TYR A 77 -7.42 4.04 -9.17
N SER A 78 -6.50 4.78 -9.81
CA SER A 78 -5.56 5.62 -9.07
C SER A 78 -6.24 6.80 -8.36
N SER A 79 -7.28 7.39 -8.95
CA SER A 79 -8.01 8.50 -8.33
C SER A 79 -8.82 8.05 -7.12
N SER A 80 -9.44 6.87 -7.18
CA SER A 80 -10.20 6.31 -6.08
C SER A 80 -9.31 5.96 -4.89
N VAL A 81 -8.20 5.25 -5.12
CA VAL A 81 -7.28 4.87 -4.05
C VAL A 81 -6.59 6.09 -3.40
N ILE A 82 -6.25 7.11 -4.19
CA ILE A 82 -5.70 8.37 -3.65
C ILE A 82 -6.74 9.08 -2.80
N LYS A 83 -8.00 9.15 -3.24
CA LYS A 83 -9.09 9.76 -2.48
C LYS A 83 -9.30 9.06 -1.14
N GLU A 84 -9.34 7.72 -1.12
CA GLU A 84 -9.46 6.94 0.11
C GLU A 84 -8.27 7.16 1.04
N GLY A 85 -7.05 7.18 0.50
CA GLY A 85 -5.84 7.52 1.26
C GLY A 85 -5.92 8.91 1.88
N ASP A 86 -6.38 9.90 1.13
CA ASP A 86 -6.56 11.28 1.63
C ASP A 86 -7.63 11.36 2.72
N GLN A 87 -8.72 10.60 2.60
CA GLN A 87 -9.75 10.52 3.62
C GLN A 87 -9.22 9.89 4.90
N LEU A 88 -8.45 8.81 4.80
CA LEU A 88 -7.82 8.15 5.93
C LEU A 88 -6.81 9.05 6.63
N VAL A 89 -5.94 9.73 5.88
CA VAL A 89 -5.01 10.73 6.43
C VAL A 89 -5.76 11.83 7.19
N SER A 90 -6.85 12.34 6.62
CA SER A 90 -7.67 13.36 7.26
C SER A 90 -8.35 12.84 8.52
N LEU A 91 -8.85 11.61 8.48
CA LEU A 91 -9.48 10.96 9.65
C LEU A 91 -8.50 10.82 10.81
N ARG A 92 -7.24 10.40 10.55
CA ARG A 92 -6.22 10.28 11.57
C ARG A 92 -5.84 11.64 12.16
N ARG A 93 -5.62 12.63 11.33
CA ARG A 93 -5.33 14.01 11.78
C ARG A 93 -6.44 14.61 12.63
N ASN A 94 -7.70 14.36 12.29
CA ASN A 94 -8.84 14.80 13.09
C ASN A 94 -8.89 14.14 14.48
N ARG A 95 -8.24 13.00 14.64
CA ARG A 95 -8.07 12.32 15.93
C ARG A 95 -6.79 12.73 16.66
N GLY A 96 -6.06 13.72 16.17
CA GLY A 96 -4.80 14.19 16.74
C GLY A 96 -3.59 13.28 16.42
N ILE A 97 -3.74 12.33 15.48
CA ILE A 97 -2.68 11.41 15.07
C ILE A 97 -2.02 11.99 13.81
N GLU A 98 -0.71 12.20 13.85
CA GLU A 98 0.07 12.59 12.67
C GLU A 98 0.03 11.46 11.64
N ALA A 99 -0.22 11.77 10.36
CA ALA A 99 -0.28 10.75 9.31
C ALA A 99 0.84 10.96 8.29
N ASN A 100 1.71 9.97 8.19
CA ASN A 100 2.85 9.90 7.29
C ASN A 100 2.48 9.10 6.04
N ALA A 101 2.58 9.74 4.87
CA ALA A 101 2.22 9.13 3.60
C ALA A 101 3.41 8.37 2.99
N TYR A 102 3.17 7.09 2.68
CA TYR A 102 4.04 6.21 1.91
C TYR A 102 3.35 5.86 0.60
N LEU A 103 4.01 6.06 -0.53
CA LEU A 103 3.35 6.05 -1.82
C LEU A 103 3.98 5.02 -2.76
N VAL A 104 3.14 4.17 -3.35
CA VAL A 104 3.51 3.27 -4.44
C VAL A 104 2.81 3.73 -5.72
N GLY A 105 3.61 3.84 -6.80
CA GLY A 105 3.15 4.23 -8.12
C GLY A 105 3.22 5.73 -8.39
N ARG A 106 3.67 6.06 -9.60
CA ARG A 106 3.88 7.45 -10.04
C ARG A 106 2.64 8.32 -9.94
N LYS A 107 1.43 7.75 -10.03
CA LYS A 107 0.19 8.54 -9.97
C LYS A 107 -0.01 9.18 -8.59
N ALA A 108 0.16 8.42 -7.51
CA ALA A 108 0.09 8.97 -6.15
C ALA A 108 1.25 9.93 -5.87
N ILE A 109 2.48 9.55 -6.25
CA ILE A 109 3.67 10.39 -6.05
C ILE A 109 3.51 11.75 -6.72
N ASN A 110 3.10 11.78 -7.99
CA ASN A 110 2.91 13.02 -8.74
C ASN A 110 1.77 13.86 -8.16
N TYR A 111 0.70 13.25 -7.70
CA TYR A 111 -0.42 13.93 -7.05
C TYR A 111 0.02 14.62 -5.75
N TYR A 112 0.78 13.93 -4.90
CA TYR A 112 1.28 14.51 -3.65
C TYR A 112 2.29 15.62 -3.91
N ARG A 113 3.23 15.41 -4.84
CA ARG A 113 4.21 16.44 -5.23
C ARG A 113 3.55 17.69 -5.80
N PHE A 114 2.56 17.52 -6.69
CA PHE A 114 1.82 18.66 -7.26
C PHE A 114 1.11 19.49 -6.19
N ARG A 115 0.68 18.86 -5.11
CA ARG A 115 0.00 19.51 -3.98
C ARG A 115 0.96 19.92 -2.85
N ASN A 116 2.25 19.81 -3.05
CA ASN A 116 3.28 20.09 -2.04
C ASN A 116 3.03 19.37 -0.70
N ARG A 117 2.56 18.12 -0.76
CA ARG A 117 2.35 17.28 0.42
C ARG A 117 3.61 16.51 0.76
N ALA A 118 3.88 16.32 2.05
CA ALA A 118 4.99 15.51 2.52
C ALA A 118 4.84 14.05 2.12
N ILE A 119 5.95 13.42 1.75
CA ILE A 119 6.06 12.00 1.39
C ILE A 119 7.16 11.42 2.25
N SER A 120 6.83 10.41 3.07
CA SER A 120 7.78 9.73 3.97
C SER A 120 8.52 8.58 3.28
N GLY A 121 7.89 7.94 2.28
CA GLY A 121 8.50 6.91 1.44
C GLY A 121 7.83 6.84 0.08
N GLN A 122 8.57 6.47 -0.97
CA GLN A 122 8.01 6.39 -2.32
C GLN A 122 8.69 5.33 -3.16
N TRP A 123 7.89 4.54 -3.90
CA TRP A 123 8.34 3.48 -4.80
C TRP A 123 7.55 3.53 -6.10
N SER A 124 8.19 3.27 -7.22
CA SER A 124 7.53 3.30 -8.53
C SER A 124 8.32 2.55 -9.59
N GLY A 125 7.67 2.28 -10.74
CA GLY A 125 8.30 1.68 -11.91
C GLY A 125 8.03 0.18 -12.05
N PHE A 126 7.33 -0.45 -11.12
CA PHE A 126 7.08 -1.89 -11.13
C PHE A 126 5.59 -2.29 -11.09
N SER A 127 4.65 -1.33 -11.16
CA SER A 127 3.22 -1.66 -11.08
C SER A 127 2.72 -2.59 -12.18
N ASP A 128 3.41 -2.66 -13.33
CA ASP A 128 3.09 -3.60 -14.42
C ASP A 128 3.56 -5.05 -14.13
N ASN A 129 4.58 -5.22 -13.31
CA ASN A 129 5.14 -6.52 -12.96
C ASN A 129 5.76 -6.49 -11.55
N PRO A 130 4.94 -6.40 -10.49
CA PRO A 130 5.42 -6.41 -9.12
C PRO A 130 6.05 -7.76 -8.78
N THR A 131 7.14 -7.73 -8.01
CA THR A 131 7.81 -8.92 -7.49
C THR A 131 7.83 -8.91 -5.98
N TYR A 132 8.22 -10.02 -5.37
CA TYR A 132 8.37 -10.14 -3.92
C TYR A 132 9.42 -9.15 -3.37
N GLU A 133 10.51 -8.93 -4.10
CA GLU A 133 11.58 -8.00 -3.70
C GLU A 133 11.03 -6.57 -3.54
N HIS A 134 10.18 -6.12 -4.45
CA HIS A 134 9.53 -4.80 -4.34
C HIS A 134 8.62 -4.73 -3.09
N ALA A 135 7.84 -5.79 -2.85
CA ALA A 135 6.99 -5.84 -1.66
C ALA A 135 7.80 -5.89 -0.37
N LYS A 136 8.92 -6.64 -0.39
CA LYS A 136 9.85 -6.74 0.74
C LYS A 136 10.50 -5.40 1.08
N GLU A 137 10.98 -4.66 0.08
CA GLU A 137 11.59 -3.33 0.29
C GLU A 137 10.60 -2.37 0.95
N ILE A 138 9.35 -2.35 0.48
CA ILE A 138 8.29 -1.54 1.08
C ILE A 138 8.00 -2.00 2.51
N ALA A 139 7.86 -3.31 2.73
CA ALA A 139 7.59 -3.89 4.03
C ALA A 139 8.72 -3.60 5.03
N ASP A 140 9.98 -3.78 4.63
CA ASP A 140 11.14 -3.50 5.48
C ASP A 140 11.15 -2.03 5.94
N SER A 141 10.82 -1.09 5.04
CA SER A 141 10.72 0.34 5.38
C SER A 141 9.60 0.62 6.38
N LEU A 142 8.41 0.02 6.17
CA LEU A 142 7.25 0.24 7.03
C LEU A 142 7.40 -0.45 8.40
N ILE A 143 7.93 -1.67 8.42
CA ILE A 143 8.21 -2.40 9.66
C ILE A 143 9.30 -1.68 10.45
N GLY A 144 10.34 -1.17 9.79
CA GLY A 144 11.37 -0.36 10.43
C GLY A 144 10.78 0.86 11.14
N ALA A 145 9.89 1.58 10.47
CA ALA A 145 9.17 2.71 11.08
C ALA A 145 8.24 2.27 12.22
N PHE A 146 7.61 1.10 12.13
CA PHE A 146 6.71 0.58 13.15
C PHE A 146 7.44 0.06 14.41
N ILE A 147 8.65 -0.46 14.25
CA ILE A 147 9.48 -0.92 15.38
C ILE A 147 10.15 0.26 16.08
N ALA A 148 10.41 1.34 15.37
CA ALA A 148 10.94 2.56 15.94
C ALA A 148 9.92 3.18 16.92
N ASP A 149 10.39 3.57 18.12
CA ASP A 149 9.52 4.20 19.10
C ASP A 149 9.09 5.60 18.63
N ALA A 150 7.80 5.75 18.33
CA ALA A 150 7.22 7.01 17.87
C ALA A 150 7.35 8.17 18.90
N GLN A 151 7.59 7.86 20.17
CA GLN A 151 7.81 8.88 21.21
C GLN A 151 9.21 9.51 21.11
N THR A 152 10.20 8.72 20.74
CA THR A 152 11.61 9.13 20.73
C THR A 152 12.16 9.36 19.32
N ASP A 153 11.60 8.69 18.33
CA ASP A 153 12.00 8.78 16.92
C ASP A 153 10.89 9.38 16.05
N LYS A 154 11.22 10.47 15.36
CA LYS A 154 10.27 11.14 14.43
C LYS A 154 9.89 10.28 13.22
N SER A 155 10.67 9.26 12.89
CA SER A 155 10.33 8.29 11.84
C SER A 155 9.44 7.16 12.33
N GLY A 156 9.35 6.96 13.66
CA GLY A 156 8.54 5.93 14.28
C GLY A 156 7.04 6.15 14.10
N VAL A 157 6.27 5.05 13.95
CA VAL A 157 4.81 5.07 13.83
C VAL A 157 4.18 4.03 14.73
N ASP A 158 2.99 4.32 15.24
CA ASP A 158 2.20 3.43 16.12
C ASP A 158 1.14 2.64 15.35
N GLU A 159 0.76 3.11 14.17
CA GLU A 159 -0.25 2.48 13.31
C GLU A 159 0.27 2.34 11.89
N LEU A 160 -0.11 1.23 11.24
CA LEU A 160 0.18 0.95 9.83
C LEU A 160 -1.12 0.67 9.08
N HIS A 161 -1.40 1.48 8.08
CA HIS A 161 -2.56 1.35 7.23
C HIS A 161 -2.15 1.16 5.77
N ILE A 162 -2.84 0.27 5.06
CA ILE A 162 -2.62 0.02 3.63
C ILE A 162 -3.91 0.32 2.88
N VAL A 163 -3.83 1.19 1.87
CA VAL A 163 -4.94 1.59 1.00
C VAL A 163 -4.67 1.06 -0.40
N TYR A 164 -5.52 0.15 -0.85
CA TYR A 164 -5.42 -0.50 -2.16
C TYR A 164 -6.81 -0.83 -2.69
N THR A 165 -6.91 -1.32 -3.92
CA THR A 165 -8.17 -1.77 -4.54
C THR A 165 -8.16 -3.29 -4.66
N GLU A 166 -9.21 -3.93 -4.20
CA GLU A 166 -9.53 -5.33 -4.40
C GLU A 166 -10.18 -5.59 -5.75
#